data_d6bc5ffddee6a09d88dda2fe207d6440
#
_entry.id   d6bc5ffddee6a09d88dda2fe207d6440
#
_cell.length_a   1.000
_cell.length_b   1.000
_cell.length_c   1.000
_cell.angle_alpha   90.00
_cell.angle_beta   90.00
_cell.angle_gamma   90.00
#
_symmetry.space_group_name_H-M   'P 1'
#
loop_
_entity.id
_entity.type
_entity.pdbx_description
1 polymer ?
#
loop_
_entity_poly.entity_id
_entity_poly.type
_entity_poly.pdbx_seq_one_letter_code
_entity_poly.pdbx_strand_id
1 'polypeptide(L)' 'MKKYSYPAVFTPEENGAYSISFPDFESCYTCGDSLADGIMMAEDVLAFTLYDYEKENRPVPS' A
#
# COMPACT_ATOMS: atom_id res chain seq x y z
N MET A 1 6.77 -6.22 -19.51
CA MET A 1 5.95 -6.21 -18.27
C MET A 1 6.04 -4.85 -17.60
N LYS A 2 4.90 -4.25 -17.33
CA LYS A 2 4.89 -2.96 -16.61
C LYS A 2 5.05 -3.18 -15.12
N LYS A 3 5.93 -2.41 -14.52
CA LYS A 3 6.05 -2.36 -13.08
C LYS A 3 5.43 -1.07 -12.58
N TYR A 4 4.61 -1.19 -11.55
CA TYR A 4 4.02 -0.04 -10.89
C TYR A 4 4.77 0.21 -9.59
N SER A 5 5.14 1.46 -9.38
CA SER A 5 5.84 1.86 -8.18
C SER A 5 5.17 3.10 -7.61
N TYR A 6 4.73 3.04 -6.36
CA TYR A 6 4.02 4.13 -5.72
C TYR A 6 4.64 4.42 -4.36
N PRO A 7 4.68 5.69 -3.96
CA PRO A 7 5.20 6.02 -2.65
C PRO A 7 4.26 5.54 -1.54
N ALA A 8 4.84 5.01 -0.49
CA ALA A 8 4.11 4.62 0.71
C ALA A 8 4.58 5.48 1.87
N VAL A 9 3.65 5.93 2.69
CA VAL A 9 3.97 6.71 3.88
C VAL A 9 3.87 5.79 5.09
N PHE A 10 4.98 5.65 5.80
CA PHE A 10 5.07 4.83 7.01
C PHE A 10 5.05 5.77 8.21
N THR A 11 4.05 5.62 9.08
CA THR A 11 3.93 6.42 10.28
C THR A 11 4.19 5.53 11.49
N PRO A 12 5.25 5.79 12.26
CA PRO A 12 5.54 4.96 13.43
C PRO A 12 4.51 5.20 14.54
N GLU A 13 4.15 4.11 15.20
CA GLU A 13 3.23 4.13 16.33
C GLU A 13 3.99 3.90 17.64
N GLU A 14 3.35 4.21 18.76
CA GLU A 14 4.01 4.12 20.07
C GLU A 14 4.47 2.71 20.43
N ASN A 15 3.79 1.70 19.94
CA ASN A 15 4.08 0.31 20.29
C ASN A 15 5.08 -0.35 19.33
N GLY A 16 5.73 0.43 18.48
CA GLY A 16 6.69 -0.11 17.52
C GLY A 16 6.09 -0.57 16.20
N ALA A 17 4.78 -0.50 16.08
CA ALA A 17 4.10 -0.82 14.83
C ALA A 17 4.15 0.38 13.88
N TYR A 18 3.70 0.16 12.66
CA TYR A 18 3.63 1.21 11.63
C TYR A 18 2.27 1.23 10.98
N SER A 19 1.75 2.43 10.78
CA SER A 19 0.59 2.66 9.91
C SER A 19 1.12 3.03 8.53
N ILE A 20 0.54 2.45 7.50
CA ILE A 20 1.04 2.61 6.13
C ILE A 20 -0.10 3.08 5.23
N SER A 21 0.18 4.10 4.42
CA SER A 21 -0.80 4.59 3.46
C SER A 21 -0.13 4.86 2.13
N PHE A 22 -0.93 4.79 1.07
CA PHE A 22 -0.49 5.14 -0.28
C PHE A 22 -1.29 6.37 -0.72
N PRO A 23 -0.66 7.56 -0.73
CA PRO A 23 -1.39 8.81 -1.04
C PRO A 23 -2.02 8.83 -2.43
N ASP A 24 -1.48 8.06 -3.37
CA ASP A 24 -2.02 8.02 -4.73
C ASP A 24 -3.33 7.25 -4.85
N PHE A 25 -3.73 6.55 -3.81
CA PHE A 25 -4.96 5.75 -3.80
C PHE A 25 -5.85 6.17 -2.65
N GLU A 26 -7.15 6.22 -2.91
CA GLU A 26 -8.11 6.42 -1.84
C GLU A 26 -8.29 5.11 -1.09
N SER A 27 -8.30 5.17 0.22
CA SER A 27 -8.59 4.01 1.08
C SER A 27 -7.60 2.85 0.94
N CYS A 28 -6.36 3.15 0.56
CA CYS A 28 -5.32 2.13 0.49
C CYS A 28 -4.45 2.23 1.73
N TYR A 29 -4.83 1.49 2.77
CA TYR A 29 -4.18 1.53 4.07
C TYR A 29 -3.86 0.13 4.55
N THR A 30 -2.79 0.04 5.33
CA THR A 30 -2.48 -1.19 6.03
C THR A 30 -1.65 -0.84 7.27
N CYS A 31 -1.26 -1.85 8.03
CA CYS A 31 -0.37 -1.67 9.17
C CYS A 31 0.52 -2.89 9.31
N GLY A 32 1.63 -2.73 10.02
CA GLY A 32 2.56 -3.81 10.28
C GLY A 32 3.10 -3.71 11.68
N ASP A 33 3.43 -4.84 12.28
CA ASP A 33 3.96 -4.89 13.65
C ASP A 33 5.42 -4.47 13.73
N SER A 34 6.11 -4.44 12.61
CA SER A 34 7.50 -4.00 12.51
C SER A 34 7.72 -3.41 11.13
N LEU A 35 8.90 -2.84 10.89
CA LEU A 35 9.20 -2.28 9.58
C LEU A 35 9.20 -3.36 8.50
N ALA A 36 9.81 -4.52 8.77
CA ALA A 36 9.84 -5.61 7.80
C ALA A 36 8.43 -6.14 7.51
N ASP A 37 7.62 -6.31 8.55
CA ASP A 37 6.25 -6.76 8.40
C ASP A 37 5.44 -5.72 7.62
N GLY A 38 5.67 -4.44 7.91
CA GLY A 38 4.99 -3.35 7.21
C GLY A 38 5.28 -3.33 5.72
N ILE A 39 6.53 -3.59 5.34
CA ILE A 39 6.90 -3.64 3.93
C ILE A 39 6.15 -4.76 3.22
N MET A 40 6.07 -5.94 3.83
CA MET A 40 5.33 -7.06 3.25
C MET A 40 3.84 -6.72 3.12
N MET A 41 3.27 -6.14 4.15
CA MET A 41 1.85 -5.77 4.13
C MET A 41 1.57 -4.69 3.08
N ALA A 42 2.49 -3.74 2.92
CA ALA A 42 2.36 -2.69 1.92
C ALA A 42 2.37 -3.27 0.52
N GLU A 43 3.26 -4.21 0.24
CA GLU A 43 3.30 -4.87 -1.07
C GLU A 43 2.00 -5.61 -1.36
N ASP A 44 1.49 -6.32 -0.36
CA ASP A 44 0.25 -7.09 -0.51
C ASP A 44 -0.94 -6.19 -0.78
N VAL A 45 -1.09 -5.11 0.00
CA VAL A 45 -2.25 -4.23 -0.16
C VAL A 45 -2.18 -3.47 -1.48
N LEU A 46 -0.98 -3.11 -1.93
CA LEU A 46 -0.83 -2.44 -3.21
C LEU A 46 -1.21 -3.38 -4.37
N ALA A 47 -0.73 -4.61 -4.33
CA ALA A 47 -1.07 -5.59 -5.35
C ALA A 47 -2.58 -5.83 -5.41
N PHE A 48 -3.22 -5.95 -4.26
CA PHE A 48 -4.66 -6.15 -4.17
C PHE A 48 -5.43 -4.94 -4.72
N THR A 49 -4.96 -3.73 -4.39
CA THR A 49 -5.59 -2.50 -4.86
C THR A 49 -5.49 -2.38 -6.38
N LEU A 50 -4.33 -2.69 -6.95
CA LEU A 50 -4.15 -2.65 -8.39
C LEU A 50 -5.01 -3.68 -9.09
N TYR A 51 -5.14 -4.86 -8.50
CA TYR A 51 -6.03 -5.89 -9.03
C TYR A 51 -7.48 -5.41 -9.10
N ASP A 52 -7.95 -4.76 -8.02
CA ASP A 52 -9.30 -4.23 -7.98
C ASP A 52 -9.52 -3.17 -9.05
N TYR A 53 -8.54 -2.28 -9.25
CA TYR A 53 -8.63 -1.25 -10.27
C TYR A 53 -8.76 -1.86 -11.66
N GLU A 54 -7.95 -2.87 -11.96
CA GLU A 54 -8.02 -3.55 -13.25
C GLU A 54 -9.36 -4.26 -13.46
N LYS A 55 -9.85 -4.91 -12.42
CA LYS A 55 -11.10 -5.65 -12.47
C LYS A 55 -12.28 -4.72 -12.75
N GLU A 56 -12.23 -3.50 -12.22
CA GLU A 56 -13.30 -2.52 -12.41
C GLU A 56 -13.06 -1.59 -13.59
N ASN A 57 -11.99 -1.80 -14.34
CA ASN A 57 -11.58 -0.94 -15.45
C ASN A 57 -11.37 0.50 -15.01
N ARG A 58 -10.90 0.72 -13.80
CA ARG A 58 -10.60 2.04 -13.28
C ARG A 58 -9.19 2.44 -13.67
N PRO A 59 -8.96 3.71 -14.02
CA PRO A 59 -7.61 4.16 -14.35
C PRO A 59 -6.72 4.13 -13.12
N VAL A 60 -5.53 3.56 -13.30
CA VAL A 60 -4.54 3.50 -12.22
C VAL A 60 -3.80 4.84 -12.16
N PRO A 61 -3.55 5.41 -10.97
CA PRO A 61 -2.77 6.63 -10.84
C PRO A 61 -1.38 6.45 -11.43
N SER A 62 -0.84 7.49 -12.01
CA SER A 62 0.48 7.44 -12.63
C SER A 62 1.46 8.43 -12.02
#